data_2a8c7ae3d2d4d038e549ad1ce27cd1cd
#
_entry.id   2a8c7ae3d2d4d038e549ad1ce27cd1cd
#
_cell.length_a   1.000
_cell.length_b   1.000
_cell.length_c   1.000
_cell.angle_alpha   90.00
_cell.angle_beta   90.00
_cell.angle_gamma   90.00
#
_symmetry.space_group_name_H-M   'P 1'
#
loop_
_entity.id
_entity.type
_entity.pdbx_description
1 polymer ?
#
loop_
_entity_poly.entity_id
_entity_poly.type
_entity_poly.pdbx_seq_one_letter_code
_entity_poly.pdbx_strand_id
1 'polypeptide(L)'
;MCKAAKSNFAENFINDLKDKDPRTWMTNMKKLGRPNHEKDNDTWHFENETKSDQEITDEISKYFAEISGNFLPVDRQLLPFIPPPNVPFVSEVQNIPEEHEIYALLSSSKKTASVPFDLPVTFVKEFSVELSRPVCDIFRKSIASGVYPSRWKTEYVSPHPKVLPPASYKDLRNLSMTEFLSKSFERFLLRGTPSVKGLLHYIMKYWDPNQFAVPGASCSHALIKMIDFILLSTDNSNKPTAVVNLLADWSKAFNKCNHNIIMRILVAMKVPMWLLRLIMSYLEHRKMILRFRGCSSDPEDMPGGMPQGTLLGVILYIIYINPVGFPSEITMTISDTVHKYWETLEHIPEPIQTSDKLPANVQSIKFMDDATLQESVNLLSQLDLNSDGSGKVLPMNNSHLQTQIELITKLSDDREMSLNDDKTCLFIVNFTENHQFEPQLQIPDCSEPLEVVLETKLLGYWLTKDMKTGRHVKYMLEICYKRLWAIIKLKKAGISNQDILHFFFMTIRSVLESNCPVFHSILTQEQTDDIERLQKIVLRVILVEQYKSYEQACQLLNVQTLKQRRTQLCLTFSLKILENEKFKDFFQPNQNNCDIRSQEKFQVPFARTSRYQDSPKVYLTNLLNEHFNKN
;
A
#
# COMPACT_ATOMS: atom_id res chain seq x y z
N MET A 1 -34.19 36.93 4.75
CA MET A 1 -33.41 37.22 3.54
C MET A 1 -31.99 36.62 3.57
N CYS A 2 -31.11 36.88 4.55
CA CYS A 2 -29.73 36.32 4.55
C CYS A 2 -29.63 34.78 4.51
N LYS A 3 -30.57 34.04 5.12
CA LYS A 3 -30.57 32.58 5.08
C LYS A 3 -30.91 32.01 3.70
N ALA A 4 -31.88 32.63 3.01
CA ALA A 4 -32.28 32.25 1.65
C ALA A 4 -31.18 32.60 0.63
N ALA A 5 -30.56 33.77 0.76
CA ALA A 5 -29.46 34.21 -0.11
C ALA A 5 -28.22 33.32 0.04
N LYS A 6 -27.88 32.88 1.26
CA LYS A 6 -26.80 31.91 1.51
C LYS A 6 -27.12 30.53 0.98
N SER A 7 -28.39 30.09 1.10
CA SER A 7 -28.85 28.80 0.53
C SER A 7 -28.78 28.81 -0.99
N ASN A 8 -29.32 29.85 -1.64
CA ASN A 8 -29.29 30.00 -3.10
C ASN A 8 -27.85 30.13 -3.66
N PHE A 9 -26.97 30.84 -2.95
CA PHE A 9 -25.56 30.95 -3.34
C PHE A 9 -24.86 29.58 -3.25
N ALA A 10 -25.07 28.84 -2.16
CA ALA A 10 -24.48 27.52 -1.99
C ALA A 10 -25.02 26.51 -3.02
N GLU A 11 -26.33 26.58 -3.31
CA GLU A 11 -26.99 25.69 -4.26
C GLU A 11 -26.54 25.98 -5.71
N ASN A 12 -26.50 27.24 -6.13
CA ASN A 12 -26.04 27.66 -7.45
C ASN A 12 -24.53 27.36 -7.63
N PHE A 13 -23.71 27.67 -6.63
CA PHE A 13 -22.25 27.40 -6.65
C PHE A 13 -21.93 25.91 -6.74
N ILE A 14 -22.74 25.06 -6.10
CA ILE A 14 -22.52 23.61 -6.11
C ILE A 14 -23.06 22.98 -7.38
N ASN A 15 -24.21 23.40 -7.88
CA ASN A 15 -24.79 22.88 -9.11
C ASN A 15 -23.94 23.24 -10.34
N ASP A 16 -23.38 24.44 -10.39
CA ASP A 16 -22.46 24.86 -11.45
C ASP A 16 -21.16 24.04 -11.51
N LEU A 17 -20.73 23.49 -10.37
CA LEU A 17 -19.49 22.71 -10.26
C LEU A 17 -19.72 21.19 -10.44
N LYS A 18 -20.94 20.70 -10.21
CA LYS A 18 -21.28 19.28 -10.26
C LYS A 18 -21.07 18.67 -11.64
N ASP A 19 -21.43 19.41 -12.68
CA ASP A 19 -21.34 18.94 -14.06
C ASP A 19 -19.97 19.16 -14.68
N LYS A 20 -19.13 20.03 -14.08
CA LYS A 20 -17.82 20.42 -14.61
C LYS A 20 -16.67 19.59 -14.05
N ASP A 21 -16.62 19.33 -12.73
CA ASP A 21 -15.54 18.55 -12.10
C ASP A 21 -15.94 17.94 -10.73
N PRO A 22 -16.14 16.61 -10.64
CA PRO A 22 -16.48 15.94 -9.39
C PRO A 22 -15.46 16.11 -8.26
N ARG A 23 -14.17 16.34 -8.56
CA ARG A 23 -13.14 16.54 -7.53
C ARG A 23 -13.23 17.93 -6.93
N THR A 24 -13.39 18.94 -7.76
CA THR A 24 -13.61 20.34 -7.32
C THR A 24 -14.91 20.44 -6.53
N TRP A 25 -15.98 19.77 -6.99
CA TRP A 25 -17.23 19.63 -6.24
C TRP A 25 -16.99 19.04 -4.83
N MET A 26 -16.30 17.90 -4.73
CA MET A 26 -15.99 17.26 -3.44
C MET A 26 -15.11 18.14 -2.55
N THR A 27 -14.14 18.84 -3.12
CA THR A 27 -13.27 19.78 -2.38
C THR A 27 -14.07 20.93 -1.79
N ASN A 28 -15.00 21.50 -2.55
CA ASN A 28 -15.86 22.58 -2.09
C ASN A 28 -16.88 22.10 -1.05
N MET A 29 -17.43 20.91 -1.23
CA MET A 29 -18.27 20.26 -0.21
C MET A 29 -17.51 20.07 1.11
N LYS A 30 -16.26 19.63 1.06
CA LYS A 30 -15.40 19.54 2.24
C LYS A 30 -15.11 20.92 2.86
N LYS A 31 -14.87 21.95 2.06
CA LYS A 31 -14.68 23.34 2.54
C LYS A 31 -15.94 23.87 3.23
N LEU A 32 -17.12 23.69 2.66
CA LEU A 32 -18.40 24.08 3.27
C LEU A 32 -18.68 23.31 4.58
N GLY A 33 -18.24 22.06 4.65
CA GLY A 33 -18.38 21.21 5.82
C GLY A 33 -17.37 21.46 6.94
N ARG A 34 -16.35 22.32 6.78
CA ARG A 34 -15.34 22.58 7.82
C ARG A 34 -15.83 23.57 8.90
N PRO A 35 -15.38 23.41 10.17
CA PRO A 35 -15.56 24.44 11.18
C PRO A 35 -14.84 25.73 10.77
N ASN A 36 -15.42 26.89 11.13
CA ASN A 36 -14.85 28.21 10.83
C ASN A 36 -13.46 28.47 11.46
N HIS A 37 -12.93 27.53 12.24
CA HIS A 37 -11.63 27.66 12.91
C HIS A 37 -10.49 26.84 12.28
N GLU A 38 -10.77 25.98 11.31
CA GLU A 38 -9.69 25.45 10.49
C GLU A 38 -9.37 26.48 9.40
N LYS A 39 -8.57 27.50 9.78
CA LYS A 39 -7.84 28.30 8.79
C LYS A 39 -7.12 27.33 7.86
N ASP A 40 -7.14 27.63 6.59
CA ASP A 40 -6.52 26.87 5.52
C ASP A 40 -5.14 26.32 5.92
N ASN A 41 -4.74 25.20 5.31
CA ASN A 41 -3.42 24.58 5.42
C ASN A 41 -2.25 25.57 5.10
N ASP A 42 -2.51 26.85 4.95
CA ASP A 42 -1.53 27.91 4.69
C ASP A 42 -0.72 28.33 5.91
N THR A 43 -1.03 27.83 7.11
CA THR A 43 -0.33 28.19 8.35
C THR A 43 0.45 27.00 8.92
N TRP A 44 1.32 26.40 8.12
CA TRP A 44 2.40 25.61 8.69
C TRP A 44 3.45 26.58 9.23
N HIS A 45 3.61 26.64 10.53
CA HIS A 45 4.62 27.47 11.19
C HIS A 45 5.85 26.57 11.42
N PHE A 46 6.81 26.64 10.52
CA PHE A 46 8.16 26.13 10.78
C PHE A 46 8.88 27.17 11.69
N GLU A 47 9.83 26.73 12.48
CA GLU A 47 10.49 27.48 13.55
C GLU A 47 11.01 28.90 13.23
N ASN A 48 10.87 29.38 11.97
CA ASN A 48 11.23 30.72 11.51
C ASN A 48 10.09 31.41 10.77
N GLU A 49 9.21 32.11 11.50
CA GLU A 49 8.06 32.85 10.96
C GLU A 49 8.42 34.05 10.05
N THR A 50 9.71 34.41 9.90
CA THR A 50 10.17 35.60 9.15
C THR A 50 10.51 35.33 7.69
N LYS A 51 10.49 34.06 7.23
CA LYS A 51 10.86 33.68 5.87
C LYS A 51 9.71 33.84 4.89
N SER A 52 10.04 34.26 3.69
CA SER A 52 9.11 34.29 2.55
C SER A 52 8.72 32.87 2.11
N ASP A 53 7.55 32.72 1.46
CA ASP A 53 7.11 31.42 0.91
C ASP A 53 8.11 30.86 -0.12
N GLN A 54 8.86 31.72 -0.84
CA GLN A 54 9.91 31.27 -1.75
C GLN A 54 11.10 30.68 -0.99
N GLU A 55 11.59 31.33 0.06
CA GLU A 55 12.68 30.81 0.89
C GLU A 55 12.32 29.48 1.54
N ILE A 56 11.10 29.35 2.07
CA ILE A 56 10.60 28.09 2.63
C ILE A 56 10.54 27.00 1.54
N THR A 57 10.09 27.34 0.34
CA THR A 57 10.03 26.42 -0.80
C THR A 57 11.42 25.90 -1.16
N ASP A 58 12.42 26.79 -1.24
CA ASP A 58 13.78 26.44 -1.60
C ASP A 58 14.45 25.59 -0.51
N GLU A 59 14.20 25.87 0.77
CA GLU A 59 14.72 25.06 1.88
C GLU A 59 14.12 23.66 1.92
N ILE A 60 12.80 23.52 1.70
CA ILE A 60 12.16 22.19 1.60
C ILE A 60 12.73 21.42 0.41
N SER A 61 12.97 22.11 -0.73
CA SER A 61 13.56 21.50 -1.92
C SER A 61 14.95 20.94 -1.64
N LYS A 62 15.84 21.76 -1.06
CA LYS A 62 17.17 21.34 -0.65
C LYS A 62 17.14 20.18 0.34
N TYR A 63 16.25 20.24 1.34
CA TYR A 63 16.10 19.15 2.30
C TYR A 63 15.73 17.81 1.62
N PHE A 64 14.82 17.81 0.63
CA PHE A 64 14.50 16.59 -0.08
C PHE A 64 15.61 16.13 -1.02
N ALA A 65 16.33 17.04 -1.67
CA ALA A 65 17.48 16.72 -2.51
C ALA A 65 18.64 16.11 -1.70
N GLU A 66 18.94 16.67 -0.52
CA GLU A 66 19.99 16.18 0.36
C GLU A 66 19.78 14.73 0.82
N ILE A 67 18.54 14.27 0.97
CA ILE A 67 18.26 12.88 1.37
C ILE A 67 18.77 11.88 0.34
N SER A 68 18.71 12.22 -0.96
CA SER A 68 19.18 11.39 -2.08
C SER A 68 20.50 11.84 -2.66
N GLY A 69 21.03 12.99 -2.21
CA GLY A 69 22.24 13.60 -2.75
C GLY A 69 23.54 12.83 -2.50
N ASN A 70 23.54 11.92 -1.54
CA ASN A 70 24.71 11.09 -1.22
C ASN A 70 24.91 9.91 -2.17
N PHE A 71 23.94 9.61 -3.04
CA PHE A 71 24.09 8.52 -4.02
C PHE A 71 24.89 8.98 -5.23
N LEU A 72 25.67 8.06 -5.76
CA LEU A 72 26.32 8.27 -7.05
C LEU A 72 25.27 8.13 -8.17
N PRO A 73 25.33 8.99 -9.21
CA PRO A 73 24.50 8.81 -10.40
C PRO A 73 24.65 7.42 -11.01
N VAL A 74 23.69 7.02 -11.84
CA VAL A 74 23.78 5.74 -12.57
C VAL A 74 25.08 5.69 -13.35
N ASP A 75 25.93 4.70 -13.04
CA ASP A 75 27.20 4.51 -13.67
C ASP A 75 27.12 3.42 -14.76
N ARG A 76 27.23 3.83 -16.02
CA ARG A 76 27.22 2.93 -17.16
C ARG A 76 28.45 2.02 -17.21
N GLN A 77 29.57 2.39 -16.57
CA GLN A 77 30.76 1.57 -16.52
C GLN A 77 30.57 0.30 -15.68
N LEU A 78 29.66 0.35 -14.71
CA LEU A 78 29.28 -0.83 -13.90
C LEU A 78 28.46 -1.86 -14.69
N LEU A 79 27.87 -1.45 -15.81
CA LEU A 79 27.01 -2.27 -16.68
C LEU A 79 27.35 -2.04 -18.15
N PRO A 80 28.62 -2.30 -18.56
CA PRO A 80 29.15 -1.93 -19.88
C PRO A 80 28.46 -2.67 -21.03
N PHE A 81 27.78 -3.76 -20.73
CA PHE A 81 27.02 -4.54 -21.69
C PHE A 81 25.66 -3.91 -22.05
N ILE A 82 25.17 -2.93 -21.29
CA ILE A 82 23.97 -2.18 -21.68
C ILE A 82 24.38 -1.12 -22.70
N PRO A 83 23.98 -1.27 -23.99
CA PRO A 83 24.38 -0.32 -25.01
C PRO A 83 24.02 1.11 -24.66
N PRO A 84 24.90 2.09 -24.96
CA PRO A 84 24.58 3.49 -24.70
C PRO A 84 23.37 3.97 -25.51
N PRO A 85 22.77 5.12 -25.14
CA PRO A 85 21.68 5.72 -25.90
C PRO A 85 22.06 5.94 -27.36
N ASN A 86 21.05 5.88 -28.25
CA ASN A 86 21.20 6.08 -29.71
C ASN A 86 22.05 5.08 -30.47
N VAL A 87 22.59 4.05 -29.82
CA VAL A 87 23.17 2.91 -30.54
C VAL A 87 22.03 2.02 -31.04
N PRO A 88 21.92 1.73 -32.35
CA PRO A 88 20.89 0.84 -32.86
C PRO A 88 21.02 -0.55 -32.24
N PHE A 89 19.94 -1.04 -31.66
CA PHE A 89 19.89 -2.39 -31.10
C PHE A 89 18.96 -3.24 -31.97
N VAL A 90 19.56 -4.08 -32.82
CA VAL A 90 18.89 -4.73 -33.94
C VAL A 90 18.07 -5.97 -33.54
N SER A 91 18.29 -6.56 -32.37
CA SER A 91 17.79 -7.91 -32.07
C SER A 91 16.35 -8.01 -31.54
N GLU A 92 15.69 -6.90 -31.18
CA GLU A 92 14.38 -6.96 -30.50
C GLU A 92 13.27 -6.15 -31.21
N VAL A 93 13.30 -6.12 -32.55
CA VAL A 93 12.27 -5.46 -33.39
C VAL A 93 10.83 -5.97 -33.13
N GLN A 94 10.67 -7.08 -32.40
CA GLN A 94 9.38 -7.68 -32.06
C GLN A 94 8.60 -6.93 -30.96
N ASN A 95 9.22 -5.96 -30.29
CA ASN A 95 8.63 -5.27 -29.13
C ASN A 95 8.17 -3.83 -29.48
N ILE A 96 7.50 -3.66 -30.60
CA ILE A 96 7.03 -2.34 -31.08
C ILE A 96 5.52 -2.25 -30.88
N PRO A 97 5.01 -1.26 -30.12
CA PRO A 97 3.58 -1.09 -29.95
C PRO A 97 2.89 -0.67 -31.25
N GLU A 98 1.67 -1.13 -31.43
CA GLU A 98 0.83 -0.72 -32.54
C GLU A 98 -0.02 0.51 -32.18
N GLU A 99 -0.42 1.29 -33.20
CA GLU A 99 -1.17 2.53 -32.99
C GLU A 99 -2.50 2.30 -32.26
N HIS A 100 -3.24 1.24 -32.60
CA HIS A 100 -4.51 0.91 -31.94
C HIS A 100 -4.34 0.54 -30.46
N GLU A 101 -3.19 -0.03 -30.07
CA GLU A 101 -2.87 -0.34 -28.67
C GLU A 101 -2.61 0.94 -27.86
N ILE A 102 -1.93 1.92 -28.49
CA ILE A 102 -1.72 3.24 -27.87
C ILE A 102 -3.04 4.00 -27.77
N TYR A 103 -3.91 3.93 -28.79
CA TYR A 103 -5.28 4.44 -28.68
C TYR A 103 -6.01 3.86 -27.47
N ALA A 104 -5.98 2.55 -27.27
CA ALA A 104 -6.61 1.90 -26.12
C ALA A 104 -6.00 2.37 -24.79
N LEU A 105 -4.69 2.59 -24.73
CA LEU A 105 -3.99 3.12 -23.57
C LEU A 105 -4.44 4.55 -23.22
N LEU A 106 -4.56 5.43 -24.21
CA LEU A 106 -4.95 6.83 -24.03
C LEU A 106 -6.44 6.96 -23.66
N SER A 107 -7.32 6.31 -24.40
CA SER A 107 -8.76 6.36 -24.22
C SER A 107 -9.22 5.79 -22.88
N SER A 108 -8.58 4.74 -22.38
CA SER A 108 -8.87 4.10 -21.08
C SER A 108 -8.29 4.84 -19.87
N SER A 109 -7.53 5.91 -20.09
CA SER A 109 -6.82 6.61 -19.01
C SER A 109 -7.78 7.24 -17.99
N LYS A 110 -7.42 7.17 -16.70
CA LYS A 110 -8.18 7.78 -15.61
C LYS A 110 -7.71 9.21 -15.36
N LYS A 111 -8.60 10.09 -14.90
CA LYS A 111 -8.21 11.44 -14.45
C LYS A 111 -7.14 11.32 -13.35
N THR A 112 -6.01 11.99 -13.55
CA THR A 112 -4.91 12.11 -12.58
C THR A 112 -4.60 13.57 -12.31
N ALA A 113 -3.85 13.86 -11.24
CA ALA A 113 -3.35 15.21 -11.00
C ALA A 113 -2.44 15.63 -12.17
N SER A 114 -2.65 16.84 -12.67
CA SER A 114 -1.83 17.46 -13.72
C SER A 114 -0.68 18.23 -13.11
N VAL A 115 0.42 18.29 -13.84
CA VAL A 115 1.54 19.19 -13.59
C VAL A 115 1.37 20.47 -14.42
N PRO A 116 2.13 21.54 -14.15
CA PRO A 116 2.10 22.74 -14.97
C PRO A 116 2.41 22.43 -16.44
N PHE A 117 1.68 23.06 -17.35
CA PHE A 117 1.86 22.90 -18.80
C PHE A 117 1.64 21.48 -19.34
N ASP A 118 0.97 20.61 -18.56
CA ASP A 118 0.61 19.27 -18.98
C ASP A 118 -0.66 19.26 -19.83
N LEU A 119 -0.81 18.24 -20.67
CA LEU A 119 -2.04 18.00 -21.41
C LEU A 119 -3.14 17.52 -20.46
N PRO A 120 -4.30 18.19 -20.41
CA PRO A 120 -5.42 17.70 -19.61
C PRO A 120 -5.84 16.29 -20.05
N VAL A 121 -6.04 15.38 -19.10
CA VAL A 121 -6.48 14.00 -19.40
C VAL A 121 -7.77 13.95 -20.20
N THR A 122 -8.68 14.90 -19.97
CA THR A 122 -9.92 15.03 -20.74
C THR A 122 -9.64 15.31 -22.22
N PHE A 123 -8.72 16.23 -22.52
CA PHE A 123 -8.26 16.52 -23.88
C PHE A 123 -7.63 15.28 -24.54
N VAL A 124 -6.72 14.60 -23.83
CA VAL A 124 -6.07 13.41 -24.39
C VAL A 124 -7.08 12.28 -24.68
N LYS A 125 -8.12 12.15 -23.85
CA LYS A 125 -9.15 11.15 -24.09
C LYS A 125 -10.05 11.47 -25.27
N GLU A 126 -10.43 12.73 -25.40
CA GLU A 126 -11.29 13.23 -26.49
C GLU A 126 -10.58 13.10 -27.83
N PHE A 127 -9.30 13.48 -27.89
CA PHE A 127 -8.46 13.40 -29.08
C PHE A 127 -7.54 12.17 -29.12
N SER A 128 -7.98 11.07 -28.48
CA SER A 128 -7.15 9.86 -28.38
C SER A 128 -6.87 9.19 -29.75
N VAL A 129 -7.76 9.38 -30.72
CA VAL A 129 -7.56 8.89 -32.10
C VAL A 129 -6.44 9.64 -32.78
N GLU A 130 -6.49 10.97 -32.77
CA GLU A 130 -5.51 11.85 -33.40
C GLU A 130 -4.14 11.79 -32.72
N LEU A 131 -4.14 11.60 -31.39
CA LEU A 131 -2.93 11.52 -30.59
C LEU A 131 -2.28 10.13 -30.61
N SER A 132 -2.99 9.07 -30.99
CA SER A 132 -2.48 7.70 -30.96
C SER A 132 -1.21 7.54 -31.80
N ARG A 133 -1.22 8.04 -33.03
CA ARG A 133 -0.06 7.94 -33.94
C ARG A 133 1.17 8.71 -33.46
N PRO A 134 1.10 10.04 -33.15
CA PRO A 134 2.30 10.75 -32.67
C PRO A 134 2.83 10.22 -31.34
N VAL A 135 1.97 9.76 -30.44
CA VAL A 135 2.41 9.16 -29.17
C VAL A 135 3.05 7.78 -29.43
N CYS A 136 2.49 6.98 -30.35
CA CYS A 136 3.08 5.71 -30.77
C CYS A 136 4.49 5.91 -31.37
N ASP A 137 4.67 6.94 -32.20
CA ASP A 137 5.96 7.28 -32.79
C ASP A 137 6.99 7.70 -31.72
N ILE A 138 6.57 8.44 -30.69
CA ILE A 138 7.43 8.78 -29.54
C ILE A 138 7.85 7.50 -28.81
N PHE A 139 6.92 6.58 -28.52
CA PHE A 139 7.22 5.34 -27.81
C PHE A 139 8.17 4.46 -28.64
N ARG A 140 7.91 4.30 -29.94
CA ARG A 140 8.78 3.56 -30.87
C ARG A 140 10.20 4.13 -30.93
N LYS A 141 10.32 5.46 -31.05
CA LYS A 141 11.63 6.14 -31.02
C LYS A 141 12.36 5.92 -29.72
N SER A 142 11.65 6.03 -28.57
CA SER A 142 12.22 5.78 -27.26
C SER A 142 12.74 4.34 -27.12
N ILE A 143 11.98 3.35 -27.59
CA ILE A 143 12.39 1.94 -27.58
C ILE A 143 13.63 1.74 -28.46
N ALA A 144 13.61 2.24 -29.70
CA ALA A 144 14.71 2.07 -30.65
C ALA A 144 16.00 2.73 -30.17
N SER A 145 15.92 3.95 -29.63
CA SER A 145 17.09 4.69 -29.14
C SER A 145 17.54 4.25 -27.74
N GLY A 146 16.69 3.61 -26.95
CA GLY A 146 16.92 3.36 -25.53
C GLY A 146 16.92 4.62 -24.67
N VAL A 147 16.25 5.69 -25.11
CA VAL A 147 16.20 6.99 -24.44
C VAL A 147 14.82 7.24 -23.87
N TYR A 148 14.73 7.44 -22.56
CA TYR A 148 13.54 7.98 -21.93
C TYR A 148 13.47 9.49 -22.17
N PRO A 149 12.35 10.07 -22.63
CA PRO A 149 12.26 11.48 -22.94
C PRO A 149 12.69 12.39 -21.78
N SER A 150 13.62 13.31 -22.04
CA SER A 150 14.25 14.13 -20.99
C SER A 150 13.23 15.00 -20.24
N ARG A 151 12.24 15.56 -20.92
CA ARG A 151 11.16 16.32 -20.31
C ARG A 151 10.40 15.51 -19.24
N TRP A 152 10.21 14.20 -19.45
CA TRP A 152 9.49 13.33 -18.53
C TRP A 152 10.32 12.88 -17.33
N LYS A 153 11.60 13.22 -17.27
CA LYS A 153 12.49 12.94 -16.12
C LYS A 153 12.36 13.99 -15.00
N THR A 154 11.72 15.13 -15.27
CA THR A 154 11.45 16.15 -14.26
C THR A 154 10.17 15.82 -13.52
N GLU A 155 10.24 15.74 -12.20
CA GLU A 155 9.10 15.56 -11.33
C GLU A 155 8.76 16.84 -10.57
N TYR A 156 7.46 17.11 -10.45
CA TYR A 156 6.96 18.20 -9.63
C TYR A 156 6.54 17.63 -8.27
N VAL A 157 7.17 18.09 -7.21
CA VAL A 157 6.94 17.60 -5.86
C VAL A 157 6.04 18.58 -5.09
N SER A 158 4.99 18.03 -4.49
CA SER A 158 4.18 18.76 -3.52
C SER A 158 4.45 18.18 -2.13
N PRO A 159 4.92 18.99 -1.16
CA PRO A 159 5.12 18.52 0.19
C PRO A 159 3.78 18.18 0.84
N HIS A 160 3.68 17.00 1.46
CA HIS A 160 2.47 16.53 2.14
C HIS A 160 2.77 16.20 3.60
N PRO A 161 2.04 16.76 4.57
CA PRO A 161 2.35 16.55 5.97
C PRO A 161 1.99 15.12 6.41
N LYS A 162 2.89 14.48 7.17
CA LYS A 162 2.64 13.20 7.87
C LYS A 162 1.76 13.42 9.10
N VAL A 163 1.97 14.55 9.80
CA VAL A 163 1.22 15.01 10.97
C VAL A 163 0.74 16.45 10.74
N LEU A 164 -0.34 16.85 11.38
CA LEU A 164 -0.93 18.19 11.24
C LEU A 164 -1.04 18.88 12.61
N PRO A 165 -0.46 20.07 12.76
CA PRO A 165 0.45 20.77 11.85
C PRO A 165 1.84 20.09 11.82
N PRO A 166 2.62 20.17 10.71
CA PRO A 166 3.99 19.71 10.68
C PRO A 166 4.87 20.67 11.50
N ALA A 167 5.74 20.11 12.35
CA ALA A 167 6.67 20.90 13.16
C ALA A 167 8.01 21.13 12.44
N SER A 168 8.39 20.22 11.56
CA SER A 168 9.68 20.26 10.84
C SER A 168 9.55 19.72 9.41
N TYR A 169 10.58 19.93 8.58
CA TYR A 169 10.62 19.37 7.23
C TYR A 169 10.67 17.82 7.24
N LYS A 170 11.11 17.21 8.34
CA LYS A 170 11.08 15.74 8.55
C LYS A 170 9.65 15.19 8.55
N ASP A 171 8.68 16.02 8.93
CA ASP A 171 7.25 15.66 8.96
C ASP A 171 6.57 15.73 7.60
N LEU A 172 7.32 16.04 6.55
CA LEU A 172 6.81 16.12 5.19
C LEU A 172 7.14 14.85 4.39
N ARG A 173 6.26 14.54 3.43
CA ARG A 173 6.46 13.54 2.36
C ARG A 173 6.57 14.27 1.03
N ASN A 174 7.46 13.83 0.17
CA ASN A 174 7.62 14.33 -1.19
C ASN A 174 6.68 13.57 -2.16
N LEU A 175 5.46 14.07 -2.34
CA LEU A 175 4.56 13.47 -3.33
C LEU A 175 4.90 13.97 -4.73
N SER A 176 5.40 13.07 -5.57
CA SER A 176 5.84 13.36 -6.93
C SER A 176 4.67 13.30 -7.90
N MET A 177 4.61 14.28 -8.78
CA MET A 177 3.70 14.35 -9.90
C MET A 177 4.52 14.43 -11.19
N THR A 178 4.16 13.62 -12.19
CA THR A 178 4.77 13.62 -13.52
C THR A 178 3.73 13.90 -14.58
N GLU A 179 4.16 14.28 -15.77
CA GLU A 179 3.28 14.54 -16.91
C GLU A 179 2.44 13.33 -17.29
N PHE A 180 1.28 13.57 -17.87
CA PHE A 180 0.34 12.52 -18.28
C PHE A 180 0.97 11.52 -19.26
N LEU A 181 1.71 11.99 -20.26
CA LEU A 181 2.37 11.11 -21.23
C LEU A 181 3.50 10.30 -20.58
N SER A 182 4.22 10.88 -19.61
CA SER A 182 5.18 10.14 -18.78
C SER A 182 4.51 8.96 -18.07
N LYS A 183 3.40 9.21 -17.37
CA LYS A 183 2.62 8.15 -16.69
C LYS A 183 2.08 7.10 -17.67
N SER A 184 1.72 7.51 -18.88
CA SER A 184 1.24 6.61 -19.92
C SER A 184 2.38 5.73 -20.43
N PHE A 185 3.57 6.27 -20.61
CA PHE A 185 4.76 5.52 -20.99
C PHE A 185 5.23 4.58 -19.87
N GLU A 186 5.24 5.04 -18.61
CA GLU A 186 5.50 4.15 -17.46
C GLU A 186 4.52 2.97 -17.41
N ARG A 187 3.23 3.21 -17.66
CA ARG A 187 2.21 2.15 -17.72
C ARG A 187 2.50 1.16 -18.85
N PHE A 188 2.90 1.66 -20.01
CA PHE A 188 3.33 0.82 -21.14
C PHE A 188 4.57 -0.01 -20.78
N LEU A 189 5.62 0.61 -20.21
CA LEU A 189 6.82 -0.10 -19.78
C LEU A 189 6.54 -1.18 -18.75
N LEU A 190 5.59 -0.94 -17.83
CA LEU A 190 5.22 -1.90 -16.78
C LEU A 190 4.36 -3.04 -17.28
N ARG A 191 3.28 -2.73 -17.97
CA ARG A 191 2.26 -3.73 -18.35
C ARG A 191 2.43 -4.27 -19.75
N GLY A 192 3.07 -3.49 -20.63
CA GLY A 192 3.08 -3.76 -22.07
C GLY A 192 1.73 -3.51 -22.73
N THR A 193 1.60 -4.10 -23.88
CA THR A 193 0.41 -4.18 -24.73
C THR A 193 0.23 -5.63 -25.18
N PRO A 194 -0.83 -6.01 -25.88
CA PRO A 194 -0.95 -7.36 -26.43
C PRO A 194 0.25 -7.81 -27.28
N SER A 195 0.86 -6.88 -28.02
CA SER A 195 2.03 -7.17 -28.85
C SER A 195 3.37 -7.04 -28.11
N VAL A 196 3.43 -6.33 -26.99
CA VAL A 196 4.68 -6.01 -26.26
C VAL A 196 4.60 -6.43 -24.80
N LYS A 197 5.47 -7.32 -24.36
CA LYS A 197 5.55 -7.73 -22.96
C LYS A 197 6.23 -6.66 -22.10
N GLY A 198 5.53 -6.13 -21.10
CA GLY A 198 6.08 -5.14 -20.17
C GLY A 198 6.90 -5.77 -19.04
N LEU A 199 7.50 -4.91 -18.19
CA LEU A 199 8.39 -5.30 -17.10
C LEU A 199 7.76 -6.34 -16.15
N LEU A 200 6.49 -6.18 -15.77
CA LEU A 200 5.80 -7.11 -14.85
C LEU A 200 5.82 -8.55 -15.36
N HIS A 201 5.74 -8.77 -16.69
CA HIS A 201 5.83 -10.12 -17.27
C HIS A 201 7.13 -10.85 -16.90
N TYR A 202 8.23 -10.12 -16.83
CA TYR A 202 9.56 -10.70 -16.56
C TYR A 202 9.85 -10.85 -15.08
N ILE A 203 9.41 -9.90 -14.24
CA ILE A 203 9.78 -9.84 -12.82
C ILE A 203 8.83 -10.60 -11.90
N MET A 204 7.55 -10.83 -12.30
CA MET A 204 6.56 -11.44 -11.39
C MET A 204 6.95 -12.82 -10.88
N LYS A 205 7.69 -13.62 -11.66
CA LYS A 205 8.20 -14.94 -11.24
C LYS A 205 9.25 -14.87 -10.12
N TYR A 206 9.91 -13.72 -9.97
CA TYR A 206 10.89 -13.46 -8.92
C TYR A 206 10.29 -12.72 -7.72
N TRP A 207 8.98 -12.46 -7.75
CA TRP A 207 8.32 -11.71 -6.70
C TRP A 207 8.17 -12.57 -5.45
N ASP A 208 8.48 -11.99 -4.30
CA ASP A 208 8.23 -12.67 -3.03
C ASP A 208 6.73 -13.01 -2.90
N PRO A 209 6.36 -14.28 -2.70
CA PRO A 209 4.97 -14.68 -2.51
C PRO A 209 4.33 -13.99 -1.31
N ASN A 210 5.12 -13.52 -0.35
CA ASN A 210 4.66 -12.81 0.84
C ASN A 210 4.57 -11.27 0.67
N GLN A 211 4.92 -10.72 -0.52
CA GLN A 211 4.70 -9.31 -0.83
C GLN A 211 3.26 -9.08 -1.31
N PHE A 212 2.49 -8.33 -0.54
CA PHE A 212 1.06 -8.05 -0.81
C PHE A 212 0.81 -6.72 -1.52
N ALA A 213 1.82 -5.87 -1.71
CA ALA A 213 1.71 -4.66 -2.52
C ALA A 213 1.84 -4.97 -4.04
N VAL A 214 1.07 -5.92 -4.52
CA VAL A 214 1.10 -6.43 -5.90
C VAL A 214 -0.30 -6.37 -6.53
N PRO A 215 -0.42 -6.36 -7.86
CA PRO A 215 -1.72 -6.40 -8.52
C PRO A 215 -2.57 -7.58 -8.04
N GLY A 216 -3.83 -7.31 -7.70
CA GLY A 216 -4.78 -8.30 -7.21
C GLY A 216 -4.70 -8.59 -5.70
N ALA A 217 -3.69 -8.08 -4.98
CA ALA A 217 -3.62 -8.15 -3.53
C ALA A 217 -4.00 -6.80 -2.86
N SER A 218 -4.13 -6.79 -1.54
CA SER A 218 -4.51 -5.61 -0.76
C SER A 218 -4.04 -5.73 0.69
N CYS A 219 -4.11 -4.61 1.44
CA CYS A 219 -3.86 -4.59 2.89
C CYS A 219 -4.68 -5.66 3.64
N SER A 220 -5.94 -5.88 3.25
CA SER A 220 -6.80 -6.89 3.89
C SER A 220 -6.25 -8.31 3.72
N HIS A 221 -5.67 -8.64 2.57
CA HIS A 221 -5.04 -9.96 2.37
C HIS A 221 -3.83 -10.16 3.31
N ALA A 222 -2.97 -9.15 3.42
CA ALA A 222 -1.82 -9.19 4.31
C ALA A 222 -2.25 -9.35 5.78
N LEU A 223 -3.21 -8.52 6.22
CA LEU A 223 -3.75 -8.55 7.58
C LEU A 223 -4.43 -9.88 7.92
N ILE A 224 -5.25 -10.43 7.02
CA ILE A 224 -5.92 -11.71 7.25
C ILE A 224 -4.89 -12.84 7.37
N LYS A 225 -3.86 -12.86 6.50
CA LYS A 225 -2.80 -13.86 6.58
C LYS A 225 -2.03 -13.75 7.90
N MET A 226 -1.72 -12.54 8.35
CA MET A 226 -1.07 -12.28 9.63
C MET A 226 -1.92 -12.75 10.82
N ILE A 227 -3.19 -12.37 10.84
CA ILE A 227 -4.12 -12.71 11.91
C ILE A 227 -4.39 -14.22 11.94
N ASP A 228 -4.54 -14.85 10.77
CA ASP A 228 -4.71 -16.31 10.67
C ASP A 228 -3.53 -17.06 11.29
N PHE A 229 -2.29 -16.64 11.00
CA PHE A 229 -1.10 -17.23 11.60
C PHE A 229 -1.10 -17.10 13.13
N ILE A 230 -1.41 -15.89 13.66
CA ILE A 230 -1.47 -15.65 15.10
C ILE A 230 -2.53 -16.53 15.76
N LEU A 231 -3.75 -16.50 15.24
CA LEU A 231 -4.87 -17.22 15.85
C LEU A 231 -4.76 -18.74 15.71
N LEU A 232 -4.26 -19.23 14.56
CA LEU A 232 -4.03 -20.66 14.33
C LEU A 232 -2.91 -21.19 15.23
N SER A 233 -1.79 -20.47 15.35
CA SER A 233 -0.67 -20.88 16.21
C SER A 233 -1.05 -20.95 17.68
N THR A 234 -1.99 -20.10 18.11
CA THR A 234 -2.49 -20.03 19.49
C THR A 234 -3.78 -20.85 19.72
N ASP A 235 -4.28 -21.56 18.70
CA ASP A 235 -5.51 -22.36 18.78
C ASP A 235 -5.30 -23.74 19.45
N ASN A 236 -4.38 -23.83 20.41
CA ASN A 236 -4.10 -25.06 21.12
C ASN A 236 -4.06 -24.82 22.64
N SER A 237 -5.12 -25.27 23.32
CA SER A 237 -5.23 -25.12 24.78
C SER A 237 -4.17 -25.92 25.58
N ASN A 238 -3.59 -26.97 24.99
CA ASN A 238 -2.65 -27.85 25.65
C ASN A 238 -1.18 -27.42 25.48
N LYS A 239 -0.90 -26.46 24.60
CA LYS A 239 0.45 -25.94 24.37
C LYS A 239 0.39 -24.41 24.47
N PRO A 240 0.80 -23.83 25.59
CA PRO A 240 0.86 -22.39 25.72
C PRO A 240 1.83 -21.83 24.67
N THR A 241 1.31 -21.08 23.73
CA THR A 241 2.06 -20.54 22.60
C THR A 241 1.88 -19.02 22.55
N ALA A 242 2.98 -18.30 22.45
CA ALA A 242 2.98 -16.89 22.11
C ALA A 242 3.39 -16.71 20.63
N VAL A 243 2.92 -15.64 20.02
CA VAL A 243 3.38 -15.21 18.68
C VAL A 243 4.08 -13.88 18.82
N VAL A 244 5.34 -13.84 18.48
CA VAL A 244 6.15 -12.64 18.42
C VAL A 244 6.10 -12.10 17.00
N ASN A 245 5.74 -10.83 16.85
CA ASN A 245 5.71 -10.16 15.57
C ASN A 245 6.74 -9.04 15.60
N LEU A 246 7.76 -9.14 14.78
CA LEU A 246 8.69 -8.05 14.48
C LEU A 246 8.06 -7.16 13.41
N LEU A 247 7.90 -5.89 13.72
CA LEU A 247 7.42 -4.85 12.80
C LEU A 247 8.62 -4.00 12.39
N ALA A 248 9.15 -4.24 11.21
CA ALA A 248 10.32 -3.53 10.70
C ALA A 248 9.91 -2.31 9.87
N ASP A 249 10.47 -1.15 10.17
CA ASP A 249 10.29 0.11 9.44
C ASP A 249 11.66 0.60 8.92
N TRP A 250 11.69 1.17 7.72
CA TRP A 250 12.89 1.76 7.15
C TRP A 250 12.83 3.28 7.15
N SER A 251 13.96 3.90 7.49
CA SER A 251 14.09 5.35 7.47
C SER A 251 14.10 5.88 6.04
N LYS A 252 13.08 6.70 5.68
CA LYS A 252 13.00 7.39 4.37
C LYS A 252 13.14 6.45 3.16
N ALA A 253 12.51 5.28 3.24
CA ALA A 253 12.67 4.14 2.35
C ALA A 253 12.69 4.49 0.84
N PHE A 254 11.68 5.20 0.33
CA PHE A 254 11.62 5.62 -1.07
C PHE A 254 12.74 6.59 -1.50
N ASN A 255 13.22 7.41 -0.58
CA ASN A 255 14.24 8.41 -0.87
C ASN A 255 15.66 7.82 -0.82
N LYS A 256 15.82 6.63 -0.20
CA LYS A 256 17.10 5.95 -0.04
C LYS A 256 17.23 4.73 -0.95
N CYS A 257 16.96 4.88 -2.24
CA CYS A 257 17.13 3.81 -3.23
C CYS A 257 18.32 4.10 -4.13
N ASN A 258 19.32 3.24 -4.11
CA ASN A 258 20.48 3.33 -5.01
C ASN A 258 20.09 2.81 -6.41
N HIS A 259 20.17 3.68 -7.41
CA HIS A 259 19.80 3.35 -8.79
C HIS A 259 20.69 2.29 -9.41
N ASN A 260 22.00 2.25 -9.07
CA ASN A 260 22.93 1.23 -9.55
C ASN A 260 22.55 -0.16 -9.05
N ILE A 261 22.15 -0.28 -7.79
CA ILE A 261 21.70 -1.55 -7.19
C ILE A 261 20.41 -2.02 -7.89
N ILE A 262 19.46 -1.11 -8.15
CA ILE A 262 18.22 -1.46 -8.87
C ILE A 262 18.53 -2.05 -10.24
N MET A 263 19.44 -1.42 -10.99
CA MET A 263 19.83 -1.91 -12.30
C MET A 263 20.46 -3.32 -12.24
N ARG A 264 21.31 -3.59 -11.25
CA ARG A 264 21.90 -4.92 -11.03
C ARG A 264 20.82 -5.97 -10.72
N ILE A 265 19.84 -5.63 -9.89
CA ILE A 265 18.71 -6.53 -9.57
C ILE A 265 17.90 -6.85 -10.84
N LEU A 266 17.59 -5.85 -11.68
CA LEU A 266 16.85 -6.04 -12.92
C LEU A 266 17.61 -6.94 -13.91
N VAL A 267 18.94 -6.81 -13.99
CA VAL A 267 19.81 -7.69 -14.77
C VAL A 267 19.72 -9.13 -14.23
N ALA A 268 19.85 -9.33 -12.92
CA ALA A 268 19.71 -10.64 -12.28
C ALA A 268 18.32 -11.27 -12.49
N MET A 269 17.27 -10.46 -12.63
CA MET A 269 15.92 -10.91 -12.97
C MET A 269 15.73 -11.21 -14.46
N LYS A 270 16.78 -11.19 -15.25
CA LYS A 270 16.73 -11.46 -16.72
C LYS A 270 15.76 -10.55 -17.46
N VAL A 271 15.70 -9.27 -17.07
CA VAL A 271 14.90 -8.27 -17.78
C VAL A 271 15.53 -8.03 -19.16
N PRO A 272 14.73 -8.02 -20.27
CA PRO A 272 15.28 -7.88 -21.60
C PRO A 272 15.96 -6.52 -21.81
N MET A 273 16.96 -6.50 -22.71
CA MET A 273 17.87 -5.39 -22.94
C MET A 273 17.16 -4.08 -23.30
N TRP A 274 16.10 -4.13 -24.09
CA TRP A 274 15.36 -2.93 -24.47
C TRP A 274 14.71 -2.23 -23.25
N LEU A 275 14.19 -3.01 -22.27
CA LEU A 275 13.67 -2.46 -21.02
C LEU A 275 14.79 -1.96 -20.11
N LEU A 276 15.90 -2.71 -19.98
CA LEU A 276 17.06 -2.28 -19.19
C LEU A 276 17.58 -0.92 -19.66
N ARG A 277 17.72 -0.72 -20.99
CA ARG A 277 18.14 0.56 -21.57
C ARG A 277 17.21 1.70 -21.20
N LEU A 278 15.90 1.49 -21.34
CA LEU A 278 14.89 2.52 -21.03
C LEU A 278 14.80 2.81 -19.53
N ILE A 279 14.89 1.79 -18.68
CA ILE A 279 14.86 1.98 -17.21
C ILE A 279 16.15 2.68 -16.76
N MET A 280 17.31 2.31 -17.28
CA MET A 280 18.55 3.01 -17.01
C MET A 280 18.43 4.48 -17.41
N SER A 281 17.97 4.75 -18.64
CA SER A 281 17.73 6.13 -19.07
C SER A 281 16.68 6.87 -18.24
N TYR A 282 15.64 6.18 -17.72
CA TYR A 282 14.64 6.76 -16.81
C TYR A 282 15.27 7.22 -15.48
N LEU A 283 16.24 6.44 -14.97
CA LEU A 283 16.91 6.74 -13.69
C LEU A 283 17.99 7.81 -13.81
N GLU A 284 18.60 7.99 -15.00
CA GLU A 284 19.64 8.98 -15.25
C GLU A 284 19.10 10.41 -15.32
N HIS A 285 19.86 11.37 -14.75
CA HIS A 285 19.60 12.80 -14.86
C HIS A 285 18.18 13.23 -14.49
N ARG A 286 17.61 12.60 -13.46
CA ARG A 286 16.31 13.00 -12.93
C ARG A 286 16.43 14.31 -12.18
N LYS A 287 15.37 15.13 -12.26
CA LYS A 287 15.28 16.41 -11.58
C LYS A 287 13.98 16.55 -10.81
N MET A 288 14.03 17.26 -9.70
CA MET A 288 12.88 17.61 -8.87
C MET A 288 12.66 19.12 -8.86
N ILE A 289 11.41 19.55 -8.97
CA ILE A 289 10.98 20.93 -8.75
C ILE A 289 9.91 20.90 -7.65
N LEU A 290 10.19 21.52 -6.52
CA LEU A 290 9.24 21.61 -5.42
C LEU A 290 8.23 22.74 -5.68
N ARG A 291 6.96 22.49 -5.37
CA ARG A 291 5.88 23.48 -5.45
C ARG A 291 5.16 23.59 -4.11
N PHE A 292 5.22 24.77 -3.53
CA PHE A 292 4.60 25.06 -2.25
C PHE A 292 4.04 26.50 -2.23
N ARG A 293 2.81 26.67 -1.77
CA ARG A 293 2.11 27.97 -1.62
C ARG A 293 2.18 28.90 -2.86
N GLY A 294 2.16 28.30 -4.04
CA GLY A 294 2.24 29.08 -5.31
C GLY A 294 3.65 29.37 -5.79
N CYS A 295 4.69 29.14 -4.97
CA CYS A 295 6.09 29.23 -5.32
C CYS A 295 6.61 27.92 -5.93
N SER A 296 7.70 28.00 -6.68
CA SER A 296 8.42 26.86 -7.26
C SER A 296 9.92 27.03 -6.99
N SER A 297 10.58 25.93 -6.60
CA SER A 297 12.04 25.93 -6.46
C SER A 297 12.73 25.85 -7.82
N ASP A 298 14.03 26.10 -7.83
CA ASP A 298 14.90 25.69 -8.91
C ASP A 298 14.94 24.15 -9.02
N PRO A 299 15.28 23.61 -10.22
CA PRO A 299 15.42 22.17 -10.43
C PRO A 299 16.61 21.59 -9.67
N GLU A 300 16.37 20.67 -8.73
CA GLU A 300 17.39 19.91 -7.99
C GLU A 300 17.64 18.55 -8.65
N ASP A 301 18.91 18.12 -8.67
CA ASP A 301 19.28 16.81 -9.20
C ASP A 301 18.91 15.69 -8.20
N MET A 302 18.42 14.56 -8.73
CA MET A 302 17.99 13.40 -7.95
C MET A 302 18.80 12.16 -8.36
N PRO A 303 20.03 11.99 -7.86
CA PRO A 303 20.91 10.87 -8.24
C PRO A 303 20.48 9.52 -7.65
N GLY A 304 19.59 9.55 -6.67
CA GLY A 304 19.02 8.37 -6.02
C GLY A 304 17.56 8.59 -5.61
N GLY A 305 16.99 7.61 -4.95
CA GLY A 305 15.59 7.62 -4.52
C GLY A 305 14.61 7.32 -5.66
N MET A 306 13.37 6.95 -5.25
CA MET A 306 12.27 6.69 -6.17
C MET A 306 11.17 7.75 -6.03
N PRO A 307 10.63 8.26 -7.15
CA PRO A 307 9.56 9.25 -7.11
C PRO A 307 8.28 8.66 -6.51
N GLN A 308 7.83 9.23 -5.38
CA GLN A 308 6.61 8.79 -4.69
C GLN A 308 5.36 9.28 -5.43
N GLY A 309 4.70 8.40 -6.16
CA GLY A 309 3.47 8.73 -6.92
C GLY A 309 3.55 8.41 -8.41
N THR A 310 4.69 7.91 -8.89
CA THR A 310 4.84 7.35 -10.23
C THR A 310 4.56 5.85 -10.22
N LEU A 311 4.21 5.29 -11.36
CA LEU A 311 3.91 3.86 -11.48
C LEU A 311 5.20 3.01 -11.46
N LEU A 312 6.18 3.44 -12.23
CA LEU A 312 7.45 2.72 -12.36
C LEU A 312 8.26 2.81 -11.07
N GLY A 313 8.31 3.99 -10.42
CA GLY A 313 9.01 4.20 -9.16
C GLY A 313 8.55 3.25 -8.05
N VAL A 314 7.24 3.03 -7.92
CA VAL A 314 6.67 2.09 -6.94
C VAL A 314 7.15 0.66 -7.20
N ILE A 315 7.12 0.21 -8.45
CA ILE A 315 7.53 -1.16 -8.82
C ILE A 315 9.03 -1.34 -8.64
N LEU A 316 9.85 -0.37 -9.04
CA LEU A 316 11.29 -0.41 -8.83
C LEU A 316 11.65 -0.43 -7.34
N TYR A 317 10.91 0.32 -6.52
CA TYR A 317 11.06 0.27 -5.07
C TYR A 317 10.72 -1.12 -4.50
N ILE A 318 9.61 -1.73 -4.93
CA ILE A 318 9.24 -3.09 -4.48
C ILE A 318 10.31 -4.11 -4.90
N ILE A 319 10.88 -3.99 -6.11
CA ILE A 319 12.01 -4.82 -6.56
C ILE A 319 13.22 -4.62 -5.65
N TYR A 320 13.50 -3.37 -5.29
CA TYR A 320 14.63 -3.01 -4.44
C TYR A 320 14.57 -3.66 -3.06
N ILE A 321 13.37 -3.73 -2.46
CA ILE A 321 13.17 -4.33 -1.13
C ILE A 321 12.69 -5.79 -1.18
N ASN A 322 12.43 -6.34 -2.37
CA ASN A 322 11.87 -7.69 -2.54
C ASN A 322 12.65 -8.80 -1.80
N PRO A 323 13.99 -8.81 -1.77
CA PRO A 323 14.77 -9.83 -1.06
C PRO A 323 14.77 -9.72 0.47
N VAL A 324 14.11 -8.74 1.08
CA VAL A 324 14.01 -8.67 2.55
C VAL A 324 13.36 -9.94 3.09
N GLY A 325 14.10 -10.67 3.94
CA GLY A 325 13.70 -12.00 4.44
C GLY A 325 14.19 -13.18 3.58
N PHE A 326 15.08 -12.95 2.61
CA PHE A 326 15.77 -14.00 1.88
C PHE A 326 17.14 -14.34 2.51
N PRO A 327 17.63 -15.57 2.40
CA PRO A 327 18.98 -15.90 2.82
C PRO A 327 20.04 -15.09 2.05
N SER A 328 21.15 -14.78 2.72
CA SER A 328 22.26 -13.98 2.20
C SER A 328 22.93 -14.51 0.91
N GLU A 329 22.74 -15.79 0.59
CA GLU A 329 23.28 -16.43 -0.61
C GLU A 329 22.80 -15.81 -1.94
N ILE A 330 21.60 -15.18 -1.95
CA ILE A 330 21.09 -14.49 -3.15
C ILE A 330 21.79 -13.16 -3.39
N THR A 331 22.21 -12.46 -2.33
CA THR A 331 22.92 -11.19 -2.42
C THR A 331 24.35 -11.37 -2.99
N MET A 332 25.04 -12.45 -2.64
CA MET A 332 26.37 -12.77 -3.16
C MET A 332 26.32 -13.15 -4.65
N THR A 333 25.27 -13.86 -5.07
CA THR A 333 25.13 -14.32 -6.47
C THR A 333 24.88 -13.17 -7.46
N ILE A 334 24.34 -12.01 -7.01
CA ILE A 334 24.10 -10.85 -7.87
C ILE A 334 25.42 -10.25 -8.40
N SER A 335 26.44 -10.16 -7.58
CA SER A 335 27.75 -9.61 -7.97
C SER A 335 28.47 -10.50 -9.00
N ASP A 336 28.47 -11.82 -8.79
CA ASP A 336 29.13 -12.79 -9.65
C ASP A 336 28.34 -13.07 -10.94
N THR A 337 27.01 -12.97 -10.86
CA THR A 337 26.10 -13.24 -11.99
C THR A 337 26.17 -12.14 -13.03
N VAL A 338 26.47 -10.89 -12.65
CA VAL A 338 26.62 -9.78 -13.60
C VAL A 338 27.80 -10.01 -14.53
N HIS A 339 28.93 -10.56 -14.07
CA HIS A 339 30.07 -10.90 -14.92
C HIS A 339 29.78 -12.09 -15.86
N LYS A 340 28.98 -13.06 -15.42
CA LYS A 340 28.63 -14.27 -16.17
C LYS A 340 27.42 -14.11 -17.09
N TYR A 341 26.65 -13.03 -16.97
CA TYR A 341 25.38 -12.83 -17.69
C TYR A 341 25.54 -12.90 -19.22
N TRP A 342 26.70 -12.51 -19.75
CA TRP A 342 26.97 -12.51 -21.20
C TRP A 342 27.61 -13.78 -21.73
N GLU A 343 28.30 -14.51 -20.88
CA GLU A 343 28.97 -15.74 -21.30
C GLU A 343 28.03 -16.95 -21.31
N THR A 344 26.93 -16.91 -20.49
CA THR A 344 26.02 -18.06 -20.36
C THR A 344 24.58 -17.65 -20.04
N LEU A 345 23.83 -17.13 -21.00
CA LEU A 345 22.36 -16.93 -20.89
C LEU A 345 21.59 -18.21 -20.52
N GLU A 346 22.20 -19.38 -20.67
CA GLU A 346 21.57 -20.68 -20.44
C GLU A 346 21.68 -21.22 -19.01
N HIS A 347 22.56 -20.66 -18.16
CA HIS A 347 22.93 -21.29 -16.89
C HIS A 347 22.74 -20.41 -15.63
N ILE A 348 21.89 -19.38 -15.66
CA ILE A 348 21.55 -18.67 -14.41
C ILE A 348 20.62 -19.56 -13.59
N PRO A 349 20.98 -19.92 -12.33
CA PRO A 349 20.13 -20.75 -11.51
C PRO A 349 18.74 -20.12 -11.33
N GLU A 350 17.72 -20.97 -11.33
CA GLU A 350 16.35 -20.55 -11.00
C GLU A 350 16.36 -19.84 -9.65
N PRO A 351 15.60 -18.73 -9.50
CA PRO A 351 15.52 -18.06 -8.20
C PRO A 351 15.02 -19.03 -7.17
N ILE A 352 15.73 -19.12 -6.06
CA ILE A 352 15.32 -19.96 -4.94
C ILE A 352 13.97 -19.44 -4.45
N GLN A 353 12.95 -20.29 -4.53
CA GLN A 353 11.64 -19.99 -3.93
C GLN A 353 11.82 -20.03 -2.40
N THR A 354 11.79 -18.88 -1.79
CA THR A 354 12.17 -18.68 -0.39
C THR A 354 11.10 -19.10 0.61
N SER A 355 9.87 -19.32 0.15
CA SER A 355 8.81 -19.90 0.97
C SER A 355 9.18 -21.28 1.55
N ASP A 356 10.10 -22.01 0.90
CA ASP A 356 10.47 -23.37 1.27
C ASP A 356 11.55 -23.45 2.35
N LYS A 357 12.10 -22.32 2.80
CA LYS A 357 13.23 -22.29 3.76
C LYS A 357 12.91 -21.72 5.15
N LEU A 358 11.75 -21.10 5.34
CA LEU A 358 11.34 -20.69 6.68
C LEU A 358 10.76 -21.89 7.44
N PRO A 359 11.12 -22.09 8.71
CA PRO A 359 10.47 -23.08 9.56
C PRO A 359 8.96 -22.88 9.61
N ALA A 360 8.20 -23.95 9.81
CA ALA A 360 6.72 -23.89 9.84
C ALA A 360 6.15 -22.95 10.92
N ASN A 361 6.94 -22.65 11.95
CA ASN A 361 6.60 -21.71 13.02
C ASN A 361 7.00 -20.25 12.71
N VAL A 362 7.51 -19.97 11.51
CA VAL A 362 7.96 -18.62 11.11
C VAL A 362 7.26 -18.19 9.82
N GLN A 363 6.77 -16.97 9.78
CA GLN A 363 6.12 -16.39 8.61
C GLN A 363 6.62 -14.96 8.37
N SER A 364 6.71 -14.56 7.10
CA SER A 364 6.94 -13.17 6.70
C SER A 364 5.74 -12.61 5.95
N ILE A 365 5.46 -11.32 6.13
CA ILE A 365 4.41 -10.59 5.41
C ILE A 365 4.96 -9.22 5.08
N LYS A 366 4.81 -8.79 3.82
CA LYS A 366 5.31 -7.51 3.33
C LYS A 366 4.21 -6.75 2.61
N PHE A 367 4.19 -5.45 2.82
CA PHE A 367 3.34 -4.54 2.06
C PHE A 367 4.11 -3.24 1.81
N MET A 368 4.74 -3.12 0.64
CA MET A 368 5.73 -2.08 0.33
C MET A 368 6.89 -2.09 1.34
N ASP A 369 7.07 -1.00 2.07
CA ASP A 369 8.06 -0.79 3.13
C ASP A 369 7.65 -1.41 4.47
N ASP A 370 6.39 -1.72 4.69
CA ASP A 370 5.95 -2.42 5.90
C ASP A 370 6.31 -3.91 5.82
N ALA A 371 7.27 -4.36 6.63
CA ALA A 371 7.62 -5.78 6.76
C ALA A 371 7.29 -6.29 8.16
N THR A 372 6.57 -7.39 8.23
CA THR A 372 6.23 -8.09 9.48
C THR A 372 6.77 -9.51 9.42
N LEU A 373 7.60 -9.87 10.39
CA LEU A 373 8.08 -11.22 10.60
C LEU A 373 7.43 -11.78 11.86
N GLN A 374 6.92 -12.99 11.77
CA GLN A 374 6.16 -13.64 12.83
C GLN A 374 6.81 -14.95 13.21
N GLU A 375 6.96 -15.21 14.50
CA GLU A 375 7.42 -16.49 15.02
C GLU A 375 6.48 -16.98 16.12
N SER A 376 5.99 -18.21 16.02
CA SER A 376 5.25 -18.85 17.10
C SER A 376 6.21 -19.60 18.02
N VAL A 377 6.12 -19.31 19.31
CA VAL A 377 7.03 -19.80 20.35
C VAL A 377 6.24 -20.63 21.35
N ASN A 378 6.67 -21.89 21.57
CA ASN A 378 6.13 -22.72 22.64
C ASN A 378 6.72 -22.26 23.98
N LEU A 379 5.88 -21.71 24.85
CA LEU A 379 6.32 -21.16 26.14
C LEU A 379 6.84 -22.23 27.10
N LEU A 380 6.39 -23.48 26.99
CA LEU A 380 6.91 -24.57 27.83
C LEU A 380 8.38 -24.91 27.52
N SER A 381 8.82 -24.72 26.29
CA SER A 381 10.21 -24.96 25.90
C SER A 381 11.17 -23.83 26.34
N GLN A 382 10.62 -22.71 26.79
CA GLN A 382 11.36 -21.52 27.25
C GLN A 382 11.35 -21.35 28.77
N LEU A 383 10.76 -22.31 29.51
CA LEU A 383 10.71 -22.26 30.97
C LEU A 383 11.92 -23.01 31.55
N ASP A 384 12.74 -22.30 32.34
CA ASP A 384 13.64 -22.92 33.29
C ASP A 384 12.84 -23.18 34.57
N LEU A 385 12.48 -24.45 34.82
CA LEU A 385 11.68 -24.84 35.96
C LEU A 385 12.59 -24.93 37.19
N ASN A 386 12.36 -24.07 38.16
CA ASN A 386 12.95 -24.21 39.49
C ASN A 386 12.37 -25.46 40.19
N SER A 387 13.07 -25.98 41.20
CA SER A 387 12.68 -27.13 42.00
C SER A 387 11.34 -26.96 42.77
N ASP A 388 10.80 -25.75 42.83
CA ASP A 388 9.51 -25.39 43.45
C ASP A 388 8.35 -25.24 42.43
N GLY A 389 8.61 -25.49 41.14
CA GLY A 389 7.62 -25.32 40.05
C GLY A 389 7.39 -23.90 39.61
N SER A 390 8.10 -22.89 40.17
CA SER A 390 8.13 -21.52 39.65
C SER A 390 9.12 -21.46 38.48
N GLY A 391 8.64 -21.11 37.29
CA GLY A 391 9.47 -21.00 36.09
C GLY A 391 9.90 -19.56 35.82
N LYS A 392 11.18 -19.35 35.56
CA LYS A 392 11.67 -18.10 34.99
C LYS A 392 11.72 -18.27 33.47
N VAL A 393 11.11 -17.34 32.73
CA VAL A 393 11.16 -17.37 31.28
C VAL A 393 12.60 -17.07 30.83
N LEU A 394 13.18 -17.99 30.08
CA LEU A 394 14.52 -17.78 29.51
C LEU A 394 14.46 -16.77 28.36
N PRO A 395 15.49 -15.97 28.17
CA PRO A 395 15.62 -15.13 26.97
C PRO A 395 15.65 -16.02 25.72
N MET A 396 15.04 -15.55 24.63
CA MET A 396 14.99 -16.23 23.33
C MET A 396 16.36 -16.29 22.65
N ASN A 397 17.32 -17.01 23.25
CA ASN A 397 18.70 -17.08 22.74
C ASN A 397 18.86 -17.79 21.37
N ASN A 398 17.83 -18.52 20.90
CA ASN A 398 17.84 -19.22 19.62
C ASN A 398 16.61 -18.86 18.78
N SER A 399 16.18 -17.60 18.80
CA SER A 399 15.05 -17.14 18.01
C SER A 399 15.41 -17.06 16.52
N HIS A 400 14.57 -17.62 15.67
CA HIS A 400 14.66 -17.38 14.23
C HIS A 400 14.47 -15.89 13.89
N LEU A 401 13.69 -15.14 14.68
CA LEU A 401 13.52 -13.70 14.49
C LEU A 401 14.83 -12.94 14.70
N GLN A 402 15.67 -13.32 15.67
CA GLN A 402 16.97 -12.69 15.85
C GLN A 402 17.85 -12.87 14.61
N THR A 403 17.93 -14.10 14.08
CA THR A 403 18.62 -14.37 12.82
C THR A 403 18.03 -13.57 11.66
N GLN A 404 16.70 -13.42 11.61
CA GLN A 404 16.05 -12.61 10.57
C GLN A 404 16.33 -11.12 10.74
N ILE A 405 16.44 -10.60 11.96
CA ILE A 405 16.86 -9.21 12.24
C ILE A 405 18.28 -8.98 11.70
N GLU A 406 19.22 -9.87 11.99
CA GLU A 406 20.59 -9.80 11.49
C GLU A 406 20.65 -9.81 9.96
N LEU A 407 19.86 -10.69 9.32
CA LEU A 407 19.77 -10.77 7.87
C LEU A 407 19.17 -9.50 7.26
N ILE A 408 18.12 -8.95 7.85
CA ILE A 408 17.49 -7.70 7.39
C ILE A 408 18.44 -6.53 7.56
N THR A 409 19.16 -6.44 8.68
CA THR A 409 20.14 -5.38 8.92
C THR A 409 21.25 -5.45 7.86
N LYS A 410 21.87 -6.61 7.68
CA LYS A 410 22.88 -6.82 6.65
C LYS A 410 22.38 -6.46 5.25
N LEU A 411 21.17 -6.89 4.90
CA LEU A 411 20.58 -6.58 3.61
C LEU A 411 20.31 -5.07 3.45
N SER A 412 19.95 -4.40 4.55
CA SER A 412 19.74 -2.95 4.56
C SER A 412 21.07 -2.22 4.31
N ASP A 413 22.15 -2.66 4.95
CA ASP A 413 23.49 -2.11 4.75
C ASP A 413 23.97 -2.32 3.31
N ASP A 414 23.84 -3.55 2.78
CA ASP A 414 24.18 -3.88 1.38
C ASP A 414 23.41 -3.03 0.36
N ARG A 415 22.30 -2.42 0.77
CA ARG A 415 21.43 -1.56 -0.06
C ARG A 415 21.45 -0.10 0.33
N GLU A 416 22.37 0.29 1.21
CA GLU A 416 22.49 1.66 1.68
C GLU A 416 21.17 2.20 2.28
N MET A 417 20.36 1.30 2.87
CA MET A 417 19.18 1.62 3.65
C MET A 417 19.49 1.50 5.14
N SER A 418 18.70 2.13 5.99
CA SER A 418 18.79 1.96 7.45
C SER A 418 17.43 1.61 8.02
N LEU A 419 17.39 0.63 8.91
CA LEU A 419 16.22 0.40 9.75
C LEU A 419 15.97 1.66 10.60
N ASN A 420 14.73 1.85 10.98
CA ASN A 420 14.33 2.92 11.88
C ASN A 420 14.18 2.32 13.28
N ASP A 421 15.18 2.55 14.12
CA ASP A 421 15.27 1.97 15.46
C ASP A 421 14.10 2.43 16.35
N ASP A 422 13.68 3.71 16.22
CA ASP A 422 12.57 4.28 16.99
C ASP A 422 11.19 3.68 16.63
N LYS A 423 11.06 3.08 15.43
CA LYS A 423 9.78 2.56 14.95
C LYS A 423 9.75 1.06 14.78
N THR A 424 10.91 0.41 14.65
CA THR A 424 11.00 -1.04 14.63
C THR A 424 10.72 -1.56 16.02
N CYS A 425 9.67 -2.38 16.15
CA CYS A 425 9.19 -2.82 17.46
C CYS A 425 8.67 -4.26 17.43
N LEU A 426 8.47 -4.80 18.61
CA LEU A 426 7.88 -6.12 18.81
C LEU A 426 6.42 -5.98 19.23
N PHE A 427 5.54 -6.73 18.58
CA PHE A 427 4.16 -6.88 18.98
C PHE A 427 3.91 -8.33 19.35
N ILE A 428 3.61 -8.59 20.64
CA ILE A 428 3.49 -9.95 21.18
C ILE A 428 2.04 -10.26 21.47
N VAL A 429 1.58 -11.40 20.95
CA VAL A 429 0.27 -11.97 21.26
C VAL A 429 0.46 -13.23 22.09
N ASN A 430 0.05 -13.16 23.35
CA ASN A 430 0.07 -14.24 24.31
C ASN A 430 -1.26 -14.28 25.06
N PHE A 431 -2.00 -15.38 24.94
CA PHE A 431 -3.29 -15.56 25.63
C PHE A 431 -3.18 -16.37 26.92
N THR A 432 -1.98 -16.73 27.33
CA THR A 432 -1.75 -17.49 28.57
C THR A 432 -1.42 -16.54 29.71
N GLU A 433 -2.32 -16.42 30.68
CA GLU A 433 -2.18 -15.48 31.80
C GLU A 433 -1.01 -15.85 32.75
N ASN A 434 -0.64 -17.13 32.81
CA ASN A 434 0.34 -17.64 33.78
C ASN A 434 1.79 -17.63 33.28
N HIS A 435 2.05 -17.25 32.02
CA HIS A 435 3.37 -17.27 31.43
C HIS A 435 3.71 -15.87 30.88
N GLN A 436 4.41 -15.09 31.69
CA GLN A 436 5.00 -13.82 31.21
C GLN A 436 6.18 -14.16 30.30
N PHE A 437 6.18 -13.56 29.12
CA PHE A 437 7.19 -13.78 28.09
C PHE A 437 7.62 -12.43 27.50
N GLU A 438 8.91 -12.11 27.67
CA GLU A 438 9.53 -10.87 27.18
C GLU A 438 10.79 -11.23 26.40
N PRO A 439 10.70 -11.37 25.06
CA PRO A 439 11.86 -11.65 24.23
C PRO A 439 12.83 -10.46 24.22
N GLN A 440 14.12 -10.72 24.40
CA GLN A 440 15.20 -9.75 24.33
C GLN A 440 15.81 -9.77 22.91
N LEU A 441 15.06 -9.28 21.92
CA LEU A 441 15.55 -9.19 20.54
C LEU A 441 16.16 -7.80 20.31
N GLN A 442 17.24 -7.75 19.53
CA GLN A 442 18.05 -6.56 19.37
C GLN A 442 18.48 -6.38 17.91
N ILE A 443 18.47 -5.13 17.44
CA ILE A 443 19.11 -4.79 16.17
C ILE A 443 20.62 -4.79 16.39
N PRO A 444 21.42 -5.39 15.48
CA PRO A 444 22.87 -5.30 15.55
C PRO A 444 23.33 -3.85 15.71
N ASP A 445 24.36 -3.66 16.52
CA ASP A 445 24.97 -2.36 16.85
C ASP A 445 24.08 -1.38 17.67
N CYS A 446 22.85 -1.75 18.02
CA CYS A 446 22.03 -1.00 18.97
C CYS A 446 22.27 -1.50 20.41
N SER A 447 22.33 -0.57 21.36
CA SER A 447 22.58 -0.90 22.79
C SER A 447 21.32 -1.41 23.51
N GLU A 448 20.15 -1.02 23.02
CA GLU A 448 18.87 -1.30 23.66
C GLU A 448 18.11 -2.40 22.92
N PRO A 449 17.38 -3.28 23.64
CA PRO A 449 16.50 -4.25 23.04
C PRO A 449 15.30 -3.54 22.37
N LEU A 450 14.69 -4.21 21.40
CA LEU A 450 13.50 -3.70 20.70
C LEU A 450 12.32 -3.48 21.66
N GLU A 451 11.66 -2.34 21.52
CA GLU A 451 10.48 -2.01 22.30
C GLU A 451 9.34 -3.00 22.04
N VAL A 452 8.71 -3.46 23.13
CA VAL A 452 7.51 -4.30 23.07
C VAL A 452 6.27 -3.43 23.19
N VAL A 453 5.47 -3.37 22.12
CA VAL A 453 4.25 -2.58 22.08
C VAL A 453 3.01 -3.44 22.37
N LEU A 454 2.04 -2.87 23.12
CA LEU A 454 0.77 -3.55 23.49
C LEU A 454 -0.30 -3.40 22.41
N GLU A 455 -0.22 -2.35 21.60
CA GLU A 455 -1.09 -2.09 20.46
C GLU A 455 -0.29 -1.44 19.32
N THR A 456 -0.66 -1.72 18.09
CA THR A 456 0.00 -1.15 16.93
C THR A 456 -0.99 -0.91 15.80
N LYS A 457 -0.68 0.06 14.93
CA LYS A 457 -1.47 0.35 13.74
C LYS A 457 -0.72 -0.10 12.50
N LEU A 458 -1.14 -1.22 11.93
CA LEU A 458 -0.55 -1.79 10.73
C LEU A 458 -1.54 -1.75 9.56
N LEU A 459 -1.11 -1.27 8.39
CA LEU A 459 -1.92 -1.19 7.16
C LEU A 459 -3.31 -0.55 7.37
N GLY A 460 -3.37 0.44 8.25
CA GLY A 460 -4.62 1.15 8.58
C GLY A 460 -5.52 0.45 9.59
N TYR A 461 -5.15 -0.72 10.11
CA TYR A 461 -5.87 -1.48 11.12
C TYR A 461 -5.16 -1.42 12.47
N TRP A 462 -5.92 -1.25 13.58
CA TRP A 462 -5.39 -1.31 14.93
C TRP A 462 -5.42 -2.76 15.45
N LEU A 463 -4.24 -3.28 15.75
CA LEU A 463 -4.02 -4.56 16.41
C LEU A 463 -3.79 -4.33 17.90
N THR A 464 -4.36 -5.17 18.74
CA THR A 464 -4.19 -5.18 20.21
C THR A 464 -3.75 -6.57 20.65
N LYS A 465 -3.00 -6.67 21.75
CA LYS A 465 -2.46 -7.96 22.25
C LYS A 465 -3.54 -9.02 22.52
N ASP A 466 -4.78 -8.60 22.75
CA ASP A 466 -5.94 -9.48 22.96
C ASP A 466 -6.68 -9.82 21.64
N MET A 467 -6.20 -9.30 20.52
CA MET A 467 -6.76 -9.46 19.17
C MET A 467 -8.22 -9.02 19.04
N LYS A 468 -8.71 -8.14 19.95
CA LYS A 468 -10.08 -7.59 19.89
C LYS A 468 -10.17 -6.37 18.98
N THR A 469 -11.35 -6.14 18.40
CA THR A 469 -11.61 -5.05 17.46
C THR A 469 -11.92 -3.70 18.11
N GLY A 470 -12.11 -3.65 19.42
CA GLY A 470 -12.61 -2.46 20.13
C GLY A 470 -11.80 -1.19 19.84
N ARG A 471 -10.46 -1.29 19.85
CA ARG A 471 -9.55 -0.18 19.54
C ARG A 471 -9.73 0.35 18.12
N HIS A 472 -9.84 -0.56 17.14
CA HIS A 472 -10.05 -0.21 15.73
C HIS A 472 -11.43 0.42 15.51
N VAL A 473 -12.49 -0.15 16.06
CA VAL A 473 -13.85 0.40 15.97
C VAL A 473 -13.91 1.81 16.56
N LYS A 474 -13.34 2.01 17.75
CA LYS A 474 -13.24 3.34 18.37
C LYS A 474 -12.57 4.35 17.46
N TYR A 475 -11.42 3.99 16.88
CA TYR A 475 -10.69 4.83 15.93
C TYR A 475 -11.54 5.19 14.68
N MET A 476 -12.22 4.22 14.07
CA MET A 476 -13.09 4.48 12.93
C MET A 476 -14.24 5.43 13.29
N LEU A 477 -14.89 5.19 14.44
CA LEU A 477 -16.01 6.01 14.92
C LEU A 477 -15.57 7.45 15.20
N GLU A 478 -14.41 7.67 15.81
CA GLU A 478 -13.85 9.01 16.08
C GLU A 478 -13.69 9.81 14.78
N ILE A 479 -13.15 9.20 13.72
CA ILE A 479 -13.02 9.84 12.41
C ILE A 479 -14.41 10.15 11.83
N CYS A 480 -15.33 9.21 11.92
CA CYS A 480 -16.66 9.34 11.32
C CYS A 480 -17.50 10.41 12.03
N TYR A 481 -17.45 10.49 13.36
CA TYR A 481 -18.17 11.52 14.11
C TYR A 481 -17.65 12.94 13.81
N LYS A 482 -16.33 13.12 13.65
CA LYS A 482 -15.77 14.39 13.19
C LYS A 482 -16.31 14.79 11.81
N ARG A 483 -16.53 13.83 10.90
CA ARG A 483 -17.05 14.07 9.55
C ARG A 483 -18.58 14.24 9.51
N LEU A 484 -19.31 13.68 10.48
CA LEU A 484 -20.77 13.81 10.59
C LEU A 484 -21.20 15.28 10.72
N TRP A 485 -20.41 16.10 11.42
CA TRP A 485 -20.65 17.53 11.51
C TRP A 485 -20.73 18.22 10.13
N ALA A 486 -19.88 17.80 9.17
CA ALA A 486 -19.93 18.31 7.80
C ALA A 486 -21.27 18.01 7.14
N ILE A 487 -21.80 16.78 7.29
CA ILE A 487 -23.13 16.39 6.76
C ILE A 487 -24.23 17.30 7.30
N ILE A 488 -24.21 17.57 8.60
CA ILE A 488 -25.21 18.47 9.21
C ILE A 488 -25.10 19.90 8.64
N LYS A 489 -23.90 20.40 8.41
CA LYS A 489 -23.68 21.72 7.81
C LYS A 489 -24.15 21.77 6.35
N LEU A 490 -23.83 20.75 5.56
CA LEU A 490 -24.29 20.65 4.18
C LEU A 490 -25.82 20.63 4.08
N LYS A 491 -26.48 19.88 4.96
CA LYS A 491 -27.96 19.89 5.04
C LYS A 491 -28.53 21.27 5.36
N LYS A 492 -27.92 21.97 6.34
CA LYS A 492 -28.32 23.35 6.70
C LYS A 492 -28.06 24.37 5.58
N ALA A 493 -27.08 24.10 4.71
CA ALA A 493 -26.77 24.90 3.53
C ALA A 493 -27.73 24.65 2.36
N GLY A 494 -28.71 23.72 2.48
CA GLY A 494 -29.69 23.44 1.42
C GLY A 494 -29.22 22.45 0.35
N ILE A 495 -28.11 21.74 0.57
CA ILE A 495 -27.59 20.76 -0.38
C ILE A 495 -28.59 19.60 -0.57
N SER A 496 -28.70 19.10 -1.81
CA SER A 496 -29.64 18.05 -2.17
C SER A 496 -29.41 16.77 -1.35
N ASN A 497 -30.48 16.03 -1.06
CA ASN A 497 -30.39 14.76 -0.33
C ASN A 497 -29.47 13.76 -1.02
N GLN A 498 -29.48 13.72 -2.35
CA GLN A 498 -28.68 12.83 -3.16
C GLN A 498 -27.18 13.17 -3.05
N ASP A 499 -26.81 14.44 -3.04
CA ASP A 499 -25.45 14.91 -2.92
C ASP A 499 -24.89 14.67 -1.50
N ILE A 500 -25.72 14.89 -0.47
CA ILE A 500 -25.36 14.56 0.90
C ILE A 500 -25.14 13.06 1.08
N LEU A 501 -25.99 12.22 0.48
CA LEU A 501 -25.83 10.78 0.50
C LEU A 501 -24.53 10.35 -0.21
N HIS A 502 -24.23 10.96 -1.35
CA HIS A 502 -22.98 10.72 -2.07
C HIS A 502 -21.77 11.14 -1.22
N PHE A 503 -21.83 12.30 -0.56
CA PHE A 503 -20.79 12.75 0.37
C PHE A 503 -20.60 11.77 1.53
N PHE A 504 -21.68 11.24 2.10
CA PHE A 504 -21.63 10.19 3.13
C PHE A 504 -20.90 8.95 2.62
N PHE A 505 -21.21 8.47 1.42
CA PHE A 505 -20.53 7.29 0.85
C PHE A 505 -19.04 7.50 0.68
N MET A 506 -18.64 8.65 0.21
CA MET A 506 -17.24 8.97 -0.07
C MET A 506 -16.41 9.25 1.21
N THR A 507 -17.03 9.77 2.26
CA THR A 507 -16.26 10.28 3.41
C THR A 507 -16.43 9.49 4.70
N ILE A 508 -17.61 8.94 4.97
CA ILE A 508 -17.89 8.21 6.21
C ILE A 508 -17.97 6.71 5.94
N ARG A 509 -18.84 6.28 5.01
CA ARG A 509 -19.03 4.87 4.73
C ARG A 509 -17.73 4.20 4.24
N SER A 510 -16.92 4.88 3.45
CA SER A 510 -15.61 4.40 3.00
C SER A 510 -14.66 4.06 4.16
N VAL A 511 -14.72 4.81 5.28
CA VAL A 511 -13.94 4.50 6.49
C VAL A 511 -14.49 3.27 7.21
N LEU A 512 -15.82 3.18 7.34
CA LEU A 512 -16.50 2.06 8.02
C LEU A 512 -16.40 0.73 7.25
N GLU A 513 -16.14 0.78 5.95
CA GLU A 513 -15.95 -0.38 5.08
C GLU A 513 -14.47 -0.76 4.87
N SER A 514 -13.53 0.13 5.25
CA SER A 514 -12.10 -0.12 5.08
C SER A 514 -11.64 -1.33 5.89
N ASN A 515 -10.96 -2.27 5.24
CA ASN A 515 -10.51 -3.54 5.85
C ASN A 515 -11.64 -4.37 6.49
N CYS A 516 -12.91 -4.21 6.09
CA CYS A 516 -14.02 -4.94 6.70
C CYS A 516 -13.88 -6.48 6.67
N PRO A 517 -13.26 -7.14 5.67
CA PRO A 517 -13.01 -8.58 5.73
C PRO A 517 -12.15 -9.02 6.90
N VAL A 518 -11.37 -8.10 7.48
CA VAL A 518 -10.47 -8.38 8.62
C VAL A 518 -11.22 -8.43 9.94
N PHE A 519 -12.24 -7.57 10.13
CA PHE A 519 -12.86 -7.38 11.44
C PHE A 519 -14.34 -7.74 11.52
N HIS A 520 -15.02 -7.94 10.38
CA HIS A 520 -16.46 -8.13 10.38
C HIS A 520 -16.95 -9.31 11.23
N SER A 521 -16.23 -10.43 11.19
CA SER A 521 -16.57 -11.65 11.95
C SER A 521 -16.34 -11.52 13.46
N ILE A 522 -15.42 -10.65 13.86
CA ILE A 522 -14.99 -10.50 15.26
C ILE A 522 -15.77 -9.40 15.99
N LEU A 523 -16.63 -8.63 15.27
CA LEU A 523 -17.42 -7.56 15.89
C LEU A 523 -18.41 -8.11 16.91
N THR A 524 -18.45 -7.48 18.09
CA THR A 524 -19.55 -7.69 19.04
C THR A 524 -20.85 -7.07 18.51
N GLN A 525 -22.00 -7.49 19.08
CA GLN A 525 -23.27 -6.88 18.71
C GLN A 525 -23.30 -5.38 19.03
N GLU A 526 -22.76 -4.96 20.18
CA GLU A 526 -22.63 -3.55 20.56
C GLU A 526 -21.83 -2.74 19.53
N GLN A 527 -20.67 -3.24 19.11
CA GLN A 527 -19.85 -2.59 18.07
C GLN A 527 -20.57 -2.50 16.72
N THR A 528 -21.31 -3.54 16.36
CA THR A 528 -22.15 -3.54 15.15
C THR A 528 -23.22 -2.46 15.25
N ASP A 529 -23.89 -2.33 16.40
CA ASP A 529 -24.93 -1.33 16.64
C ASP A 529 -24.37 0.10 16.64
N ASP A 530 -23.17 0.30 17.19
CA ASP A 530 -22.48 1.59 17.16
C ASP A 530 -22.13 2.03 15.73
N ILE A 531 -21.67 1.10 14.91
CA ILE A 531 -21.41 1.37 13.47
C ILE A 531 -22.72 1.70 12.75
N GLU A 532 -23.78 0.94 12.98
CA GLU A 532 -25.10 1.20 12.39
C GLU A 532 -25.71 2.53 12.84
N ARG A 533 -25.45 2.93 14.09
CA ARG A 533 -25.93 4.21 14.66
C ARG A 533 -25.49 5.40 13.83
N LEU A 534 -24.28 5.40 13.28
CA LEU A 534 -23.81 6.46 12.39
C LEU A 534 -24.66 6.58 11.12
N GLN A 535 -24.95 5.47 10.43
CA GLN A 535 -25.82 5.52 9.25
C GLN A 535 -27.23 5.97 9.64
N LYS A 536 -27.79 5.48 10.75
CA LYS A 536 -29.10 5.93 11.25
C LYS A 536 -29.14 7.45 11.44
N ILE A 537 -28.10 8.05 12.03
CA ILE A 537 -28.00 9.50 12.21
C ILE A 537 -27.95 10.22 10.87
N VAL A 538 -27.13 9.76 9.94
CA VAL A 538 -27.00 10.37 8.61
C VAL A 538 -28.33 10.33 7.85
N LEU A 539 -29.00 9.17 7.80
CA LEU A 539 -30.28 9.04 7.11
C LEU A 539 -31.38 9.91 7.76
N ARG A 540 -31.35 10.04 9.09
CA ARG A 540 -32.25 10.95 9.82
C ARG A 540 -31.99 12.42 9.46
N VAL A 541 -30.73 12.83 9.33
CA VAL A 541 -30.36 14.18 8.88
C VAL A 541 -30.80 14.44 7.45
N ILE A 542 -30.70 13.45 6.56
CA ILE A 542 -31.10 13.56 5.15
C ILE A 542 -32.63 13.69 5.02
N LEU A 543 -33.38 12.79 5.66
CA LEU A 543 -34.84 12.64 5.45
C LEU A 543 -35.69 13.58 6.32
N VAL A 544 -35.13 14.04 7.46
CA VAL A 544 -35.83 14.91 8.43
C VAL A 544 -37.21 14.35 8.79
N GLU A 545 -38.30 14.97 8.38
CA GLU A 545 -39.68 14.56 8.69
C GLU A 545 -40.12 13.26 7.98
N GLN A 546 -39.47 12.89 6.90
CA GLN A 546 -39.77 11.65 6.17
C GLN A 546 -39.14 10.41 6.85
N TYR A 547 -38.27 10.60 7.84
CA TYR A 547 -37.65 9.50 8.59
C TYR A 547 -38.64 8.92 9.63
N LYS A 548 -39.14 7.71 9.39
CA LYS A 548 -40.02 6.99 10.32
C LYS A 548 -39.28 5.84 11.01
N SER A 549 -38.60 4.99 10.22
CA SER A 549 -37.76 3.91 10.75
C SER A 549 -36.47 3.78 9.94
N TYR A 550 -35.50 3.04 10.46
CA TYR A 550 -34.21 2.82 9.78
C TYR A 550 -34.41 2.01 8.49
N GLU A 551 -35.25 0.98 8.56
CA GLU A 551 -35.55 0.09 7.44
C GLU A 551 -36.25 0.87 6.31
N GLN A 552 -37.24 1.70 6.65
CA GLN A 552 -37.92 2.55 5.68
C GLN A 552 -36.94 3.59 5.07
N ALA A 553 -36.08 4.19 5.88
CA ALA A 553 -35.09 5.15 5.39
C ALA A 553 -34.09 4.50 4.41
N CYS A 554 -33.66 3.27 4.69
CA CYS A 554 -32.82 2.49 3.78
C CYS A 554 -33.54 2.20 2.45
N GLN A 555 -34.83 1.85 2.48
CA GLN A 555 -35.64 1.62 1.27
C GLN A 555 -35.82 2.91 0.46
N LEU A 556 -36.22 4.03 1.10
CA LEU A 556 -36.45 5.31 0.43
C LEU A 556 -35.20 5.85 -0.28
N LEU A 557 -34.03 5.66 0.32
CA LEU A 557 -32.76 6.13 -0.24
C LEU A 557 -32.01 5.05 -1.04
N ASN A 558 -32.61 3.86 -1.20
CA ASN A 558 -32.02 2.70 -1.88
C ASN A 558 -30.60 2.38 -1.35
N VAL A 559 -30.46 2.28 -0.04
CA VAL A 559 -29.21 1.93 0.64
C VAL A 559 -29.37 0.67 1.48
N GLN A 560 -28.35 -0.17 1.50
CA GLN A 560 -28.28 -1.34 2.39
C GLN A 560 -27.91 -0.90 3.80
N THR A 561 -28.24 -1.71 4.81
CA THR A 561 -27.65 -1.56 6.14
C THR A 561 -26.13 -1.78 6.07
N LEU A 562 -25.38 -1.18 6.97
CA LEU A 562 -23.92 -1.36 6.97
C LEU A 562 -23.52 -2.83 7.25
N LYS A 563 -24.33 -3.57 8.02
CA LYS A 563 -24.09 -5.00 8.26
C LYS A 563 -24.24 -5.81 6.96
N GLN A 564 -25.36 -5.63 6.24
CA GLN A 564 -25.58 -6.29 4.94
C GLN A 564 -24.48 -5.93 3.94
N ARG A 565 -24.10 -4.66 3.92
CA ARG A 565 -23.04 -4.16 3.05
C ARG A 565 -21.68 -4.78 3.36
N ARG A 566 -21.29 -4.88 4.64
CA ARG A 566 -20.04 -5.53 5.06
C ARG A 566 -20.03 -7.02 4.71
N THR A 567 -21.15 -7.74 4.92
CA THR A 567 -21.28 -9.15 4.50
C THR A 567 -21.06 -9.31 2.99
N GLN A 568 -21.67 -8.43 2.19
CA GLN A 568 -21.51 -8.46 0.73
C GLN A 568 -20.05 -8.15 0.31
N LEU A 569 -19.38 -7.22 0.98
CA LEU A 569 -17.97 -6.92 0.73
C LEU A 569 -17.06 -8.10 1.09
N CYS A 570 -17.33 -8.80 2.20
CA CYS A 570 -16.63 -10.03 2.57
C CYS A 570 -16.82 -11.12 1.51
N LEU A 571 -18.03 -11.33 1.02
CA LEU A 571 -18.29 -12.30 -0.05
C LEU A 571 -17.57 -11.91 -1.35
N THR A 572 -17.66 -10.65 -1.76
CA THR A 572 -16.95 -10.15 -2.97
C THR A 572 -15.43 -10.30 -2.83
N PHE A 573 -14.90 -10.07 -1.65
CA PHE A 573 -13.49 -10.27 -1.33
C PHE A 573 -13.10 -11.75 -1.47
N SER A 574 -13.89 -12.66 -0.89
CA SER A 574 -13.65 -14.11 -0.96
C SER A 574 -13.70 -14.65 -2.40
N LEU A 575 -14.66 -14.18 -3.21
CA LEU A 575 -14.76 -14.57 -4.62
C LEU A 575 -13.53 -14.10 -5.42
N LYS A 576 -13.04 -12.88 -5.18
CA LYS A 576 -11.81 -12.38 -5.81
C LYS A 576 -10.56 -13.14 -5.41
N ILE A 577 -10.51 -13.71 -4.21
CA ILE A 577 -9.43 -14.61 -3.79
C ILE A 577 -9.39 -15.85 -4.68
N LEU A 578 -10.54 -16.43 -5.00
CA LEU A 578 -10.61 -17.63 -5.85
C LEU A 578 -10.15 -17.38 -7.30
N GLU A 579 -10.29 -16.15 -7.79
CA GLU A 579 -9.86 -15.76 -9.14
C GLU A 579 -8.36 -15.47 -9.24
N ASN A 580 -7.64 -15.40 -8.11
CA ASN A 580 -6.26 -14.96 -8.06
C ASN A 580 -5.32 -16.13 -7.75
N GLU A 581 -4.50 -16.53 -8.72
CA GLU A 581 -3.48 -17.59 -8.59
C GLU A 581 -2.58 -17.45 -7.36
N LYS A 582 -2.26 -16.22 -6.94
CA LYS A 582 -1.46 -15.95 -5.73
C LYS A 582 -2.11 -16.52 -4.47
N PHE A 583 -3.43 -16.62 -4.44
CA PHE A 583 -4.20 -17.03 -3.26
C PHE A 583 -4.91 -18.37 -3.44
N LYS A 584 -4.54 -19.17 -4.45
CA LYS A 584 -5.18 -20.47 -4.74
C LYS A 584 -5.26 -21.40 -3.52
N ASP A 585 -4.26 -21.34 -2.65
CA ASP A 585 -4.16 -22.17 -1.45
C ASP A 585 -4.84 -21.57 -0.20
N PHE A 586 -5.45 -20.40 -0.33
CA PHE A 586 -6.10 -19.71 0.81
C PHE A 586 -7.35 -20.46 1.28
N PHE A 587 -8.18 -20.94 0.35
CA PHE A 587 -9.34 -21.80 0.63
C PHE A 587 -9.05 -23.19 0.11
N GLN A 588 -8.91 -24.17 1.01
CA GLN A 588 -8.63 -25.56 0.65
C GLN A 588 -9.89 -26.23 0.12
N PRO A 589 -9.85 -26.92 -1.04
CA PRO A 589 -10.98 -27.71 -1.52
C PRO A 589 -11.31 -28.83 -0.51
N ASN A 590 -12.59 -29.11 -0.35
CA ASN A 590 -13.02 -30.23 0.49
C ASN A 590 -12.70 -31.56 -0.23
N GLN A 591 -11.86 -32.40 0.37
CA GLN A 591 -11.45 -33.68 -0.20
C GLN A 591 -12.38 -34.88 0.19
N ASN A 592 -13.36 -34.63 1.05
CA ASN A 592 -14.28 -35.67 1.50
C ASN A 592 -15.34 -35.99 0.44
N ASN A 593 -15.14 -37.04 -0.29
CA ASN A 593 -16.07 -37.60 -1.31
C ASN A 593 -17.25 -38.38 -0.71
N CYS A 594 -17.80 -38.01 0.42
CA CYS A 594 -19.02 -38.65 0.93
C CYS A 594 -20.26 -38.03 0.31
N ASP A 595 -21.14 -38.88 -0.24
CA ASP A 595 -22.46 -38.51 -0.83
C ASP A 595 -23.44 -37.98 0.23
N ILE A 596 -23.13 -36.87 0.87
CA ILE A 596 -24.03 -36.17 1.80
C ILE A 596 -24.70 -34.98 1.05
N ARG A 597 -25.99 -34.81 1.28
CA ARG A 597 -26.86 -33.83 0.58
C ARG A 597 -26.45 -32.35 0.64
N SER A 598 -25.43 -31.98 1.39
CA SER A 598 -24.81 -30.64 1.41
C SER A 598 -23.30 -30.79 1.50
N GLN A 599 -22.62 -30.86 0.36
CA GLN A 599 -21.16 -30.86 0.33
C GLN A 599 -20.66 -29.42 0.43
N GLU A 600 -19.99 -29.12 1.52
CA GLU A 600 -19.18 -27.90 1.61
C GLU A 600 -18.08 -27.98 0.54
N LYS A 601 -18.04 -26.99 -0.34
CA LYS A 601 -17.05 -26.93 -1.44
C LYS A 601 -15.64 -26.71 -0.94
N PHE A 602 -15.51 -25.97 0.16
CA PHE A 602 -14.23 -25.65 0.80
C PHE A 602 -14.19 -26.21 2.22
N GLN A 603 -13.03 -26.73 2.58
CA GLN A 603 -12.79 -27.23 3.92
C GLN A 603 -12.74 -26.06 4.91
N VAL A 604 -13.65 -26.05 5.87
CA VAL A 604 -13.62 -25.08 6.98
C VAL A 604 -12.48 -25.46 7.92
N PRO A 605 -11.56 -24.52 8.25
CA PRO A 605 -10.49 -24.81 9.20
C PRO A 605 -11.05 -25.23 10.55
N PHE A 606 -10.50 -26.31 11.10
CA PHE A 606 -10.90 -26.80 12.42
C PHE A 606 -10.46 -25.81 13.50
N ALA A 607 -11.38 -25.36 14.33
CA ALA A 607 -11.15 -24.40 15.42
C ALA A 607 -11.36 -25.07 16.78
N ARG A 608 -10.37 -24.97 17.67
CA ARG A 608 -10.44 -25.44 19.06
C ARG A 608 -10.92 -24.36 20.03
N THR A 609 -10.65 -23.09 19.70
CA THR A 609 -11.05 -21.95 20.51
C THR A 609 -12.09 -21.11 19.80
N SER A 610 -12.96 -20.43 20.55
CA SER A 610 -13.92 -19.47 19.99
C SER A 610 -13.22 -18.34 19.23
N ARG A 611 -12.03 -17.91 19.66
CA ARG A 611 -11.23 -16.90 18.95
C ARG A 611 -10.89 -17.31 17.53
N TYR A 612 -10.46 -18.56 17.32
CA TYR A 612 -10.16 -19.03 15.97
C TYR A 612 -11.44 -19.31 15.17
N GLN A 613 -12.49 -19.81 15.83
CA GLN A 613 -13.80 -20.01 15.22
C GLN A 613 -14.38 -18.73 14.63
N ASP A 614 -14.23 -17.59 15.33
CA ASP A 614 -14.69 -16.28 14.88
C ASP A 614 -13.67 -15.58 13.96
N SER A 615 -12.56 -16.23 13.62
CA SER A 615 -11.50 -15.64 12.79
C SER A 615 -12.00 -15.27 11.39
N PRO A 616 -11.37 -14.26 10.77
CA PRO A 616 -11.72 -13.86 9.41
C PRO A 616 -11.68 -15.01 8.40
N LYS A 617 -10.68 -15.89 8.47
CA LYS A 617 -10.52 -17.01 7.53
C LYS A 617 -11.65 -18.03 7.65
N VAL A 618 -11.99 -18.44 8.86
CA VAL A 618 -13.10 -19.37 9.11
C VAL A 618 -14.41 -18.78 8.64
N TYR A 619 -14.68 -17.52 8.98
CA TYR A 619 -15.89 -16.80 8.53
C TYR A 619 -15.99 -16.71 7.00
N LEU A 620 -14.93 -16.31 6.32
CA LEU A 620 -14.92 -16.16 4.86
C LEU A 620 -15.11 -17.51 4.15
N THR A 621 -14.58 -18.60 4.71
CA THR A 621 -14.79 -19.97 4.20
C THR A 621 -16.25 -20.38 4.32
N ASN A 622 -16.86 -20.16 5.49
CA ASN A 622 -18.28 -20.45 5.71
C ASN A 622 -19.18 -19.64 4.76
N LEU A 623 -18.89 -18.36 4.61
CA LEU A 623 -19.65 -17.46 3.72
C LEU A 623 -19.60 -17.90 2.24
N LEU A 624 -18.44 -18.41 1.80
CA LEU A 624 -18.29 -19.01 0.46
C LEU A 624 -19.11 -20.29 0.31
N ASN A 625 -19.04 -21.19 1.29
CA ASN A 625 -19.81 -22.44 1.28
C ASN A 625 -21.31 -22.16 1.25
N GLU A 626 -21.79 -21.19 2.04
CA GLU A 626 -23.19 -20.74 1.98
C GLU A 626 -23.59 -20.18 0.61
N HIS A 627 -22.69 -19.42 -0.02
CA HIS A 627 -22.95 -18.86 -1.35
C HIS A 627 -23.07 -19.94 -2.42
N PHE A 628 -22.18 -20.92 -2.43
CA PHE A 628 -22.22 -22.00 -3.41
C PHE A 628 -23.34 -23.03 -3.15
N ASN A 629 -23.80 -23.18 -1.91
CA ASN A 629 -24.95 -24.03 -1.58
C ASN A 629 -26.30 -23.40 -1.97
N LYS A 630 -26.37 -22.09 -2.14
CA LYS A 630 -27.60 -21.36 -2.54
C LYS A 630 -27.74 -21.20 -4.06
N ASN A 631 -26.65 -21.35 -4.80
CA ASN A 631 -26.58 -21.23 -6.26
C ASN A 631 -26.23 -22.60 -6.91
#